data_21d8634d96d73b32ef3e7463b59d0851
#
_entry.id   21d8634d96d73b32ef3e7463b59d0851
#
_cell.length_a   1.000
_cell.length_b   1.000
_cell.length_c   1.000
_cell.angle_alpha   90.00
_cell.angle_beta   90.00
_cell.angle_gamma   90.00
#
_symmetry.space_group_name_H-M   'P 1'
#
loop_
_entity.id
_entity.type
_entity.pdbx_description
1 polymer ?
#
loop_
_entity_poly.entity_id
_entity_poly.type
_entity_poly.pdbx_seq_one_letter_code
_entity_poly.pdbx_strand_id
1 'polypeptide(L)'
;KEEIAGAWSNGEQTTCSPYTYVSPEKEEETEIATPPCLAVCPPFDATSITRIAEYPKMNVREIELKNGIRLILKPTQEADTSLFLTSFAPFGTSSLSDEEYPLLEGMAGYMDMGGIAKVEGKILSDYLSQKEISLTMAMENHWHGFMGMAPVTGATEFFNLIYEKIFDPELRRNDFEEIRQGLLRDYGKETVLEKMLKRAPDRLLSARMDELMGAALPRSSRKLSLEQMEGLNLDSIAAFYQKLYTRPEGTTYVICGNFNPDSVMRQFVSVFGRIPASSSPSEYAYPPFELPTAKYVEGFPNDNETQTLFDYLFFGHFEPGLKSTLTLKLMRDVIRSRLISVLRERESLVYSPYISLVYDGIPWGIFYFDINASADNRNMPGIDVLLKDILQKLQREEVDLEELQTIKRSFRIAKREALNEEASATWRSTLVGLLKNGESLADFE
;
A
#
# COMPACT_ATOMS: atom_id res chain seq x y z
N LYS A 1 24.24 33.33 -5.49
CA LYS A 1 25.68 33.01 -5.30
C LYS A 1 25.81 32.46 -3.90
N GLU A 2 25.86 31.18 -3.75
CA GLU A 2 26.21 30.50 -2.50
C GLU A 2 27.64 29.99 -2.66
N GLU A 3 28.55 30.50 -1.83
CA GLU A 3 29.88 29.95 -1.67
C GLU A 3 29.82 28.74 -0.74
N ILE A 4 30.18 27.57 -1.26
CA ILE A 4 30.37 26.37 -0.44
C ILE A 4 31.84 26.35 -0.01
N ALA A 5 32.10 26.59 1.27
CA ALA A 5 33.42 26.46 1.87
C ALA A 5 33.69 25.00 2.21
N GLY A 6 34.77 24.44 1.68
CA GLY A 6 35.16 23.05 1.85
C GLY A 6 35.83 22.78 3.18
N ALA A 7 35.76 21.51 3.61
CA ALA A 7 36.30 21.01 4.85
C ALA A 7 37.79 20.59 4.73
N TRP A 8 38.44 20.52 5.84
CA TRP A 8 39.85 20.57 6.12
C TRP A 8 40.52 19.25 6.47
N SER A 9 41.72 19.05 6.03
CA SER A 9 42.70 18.26 6.76
C SER A 9 44.10 18.88 6.60
N ASN A 10 44.78 19.05 7.72
CA ASN A 10 46.22 19.35 7.85
C ASN A 10 46.74 20.71 7.36
N GLY A 11 45.98 21.77 7.45
CA GLY A 11 46.53 23.13 7.44
C GLY A 11 47.08 23.65 6.11
N GLU A 12 46.93 22.94 4.99
CA GLU A 12 47.27 23.43 3.67
C GLU A 12 46.04 23.91 2.90
N GLN A 13 46.05 25.18 2.49
CA GLN A 13 45.05 25.75 1.63
C GLN A 13 45.22 25.19 0.19
N THR A 14 44.33 24.30 -0.20
CA THR A 14 44.15 23.95 -1.61
C THR A 14 43.11 24.93 -2.21
N THR A 15 43.58 25.81 -3.09
CA THR A 15 42.71 26.66 -3.91
C THR A 15 42.01 25.81 -4.97
N CYS A 16 40.79 25.40 -4.73
CA CYS A 16 39.96 24.87 -5.81
C CYS A 16 39.55 26.01 -6.73
N SER A 17 39.80 25.85 -8.03
CA SER A 17 39.23 26.74 -9.05
C SER A 17 37.70 26.76 -8.90
N PRO A 18 37.05 27.91 -8.99
CA PRO A 18 35.59 27.99 -8.94
C PRO A 18 35.04 27.21 -10.15
N TYR A 19 34.35 26.12 -9.88
CA TYR A 19 33.53 25.48 -10.89
C TYR A 19 32.38 26.44 -11.26
N THR A 20 32.45 27.00 -12.44
CA THR A 20 31.30 27.70 -13.02
C THR A 20 30.36 26.62 -13.48
N TYR A 21 29.28 26.39 -12.74
CA TYR A 21 28.17 25.56 -13.18
C TYR A 21 27.55 26.28 -14.39
N VAL A 22 27.83 25.79 -15.58
CA VAL A 22 27.07 26.15 -16.78
C VAL A 22 25.82 25.29 -16.73
N SER A 23 24.69 25.91 -16.44
CA SER A 23 23.40 25.25 -16.58
C SER A 23 23.35 24.71 -18.02
N PRO A 24 23.09 23.40 -18.23
CA PRO A 24 22.89 22.93 -19.60
C PRO A 24 21.79 23.78 -20.21
N GLU A 25 22.04 24.27 -21.44
CA GLU A 25 20.99 24.92 -22.23
C GLU A 25 19.77 23.99 -22.15
N LYS A 26 18.60 24.50 -21.77
CA LYS A 26 17.36 23.73 -21.84
C LYS A 26 17.22 23.33 -23.30
N GLU A 27 17.51 22.06 -23.61
CA GLU A 27 17.06 21.49 -24.87
C GLU A 27 15.57 21.77 -24.93
N GLU A 28 15.10 22.35 -26.03
CA GLU A 28 13.68 22.54 -26.28
C GLU A 28 13.06 21.14 -26.28
N GLU A 29 12.36 20.81 -25.20
CA GLU A 29 11.66 19.52 -25.10
C GLU A 29 10.64 19.47 -26.24
N THR A 30 10.90 18.63 -27.22
CA THR A 30 9.97 18.42 -28.35
C THR A 30 8.70 17.80 -27.74
N GLU A 31 7.56 18.49 -27.93
CA GLU A 31 6.27 17.99 -27.43
C GLU A 31 5.93 16.64 -28.10
N ILE A 32 5.75 15.62 -27.30
CA ILE A 32 5.37 14.29 -27.78
C ILE A 32 3.87 14.30 -28.06
N ALA A 33 3.49 13.95 -29.28
CA ALA A 33 2.09 13.87 -29.65
C ALA A 33 1.33 12.83 -28.81
N THR A 34 0.11 13.18 -28.41
CA THR A 34 -0.75 12.26 -27.65
C THR A 34 -0.99 10.97 -28.45
N PRO A 35 -0.69 9.79 -27.89
CA PRO A 35 -1.01 8.53 -28.52
C PRO A 35 -2.51 8.44 -28.89
N PRO A 36 -2.88 8.01 -30.12
CA PRO A 36 -4.27 8.01 -30.55
C PRO A 36 -5.22 7.24 -29.63
N CYS A 37 -4.74 6.14 -29.01
CA CYS A 37 -5.53 5.35 -28.08
C CYS A 37 -5.86 6.13 -26.78
N LEU A 38 -5.00 7.03 -26.35
CA LEU A 38 -5.22 7.86 -25.16
C LEU A 38 -6.13 9.06 -25.45
N ALA A 39 -6.16 9.55 -26.71
CA ALA A 39 -6.99 10.68 -27.14
C ALA A 39 -8.47 10.30 -27.36
N VAL A 40 -8.86 9.05 -27.19
CA VAL A 40 -10.24 8.60 -27.43
C VAL A 40 -11.17 9.19 -26.39
N CYS A 41 -12.28 9.79 -26.83
CA CYS A 41 -13.36 10.27 -25.96
C CYS A 41 -14.62 9.44 -26.21
N PRO A 42 -14.79 8.29 -25.56
CA PRO A 42 -15.99 7.48 -25.73
C PRO A 42 -17.25 8.24 -25.27
N PRO A 43 -18.41 8.01 -25.89
CA PRO A 43 -19.63 8.67 -25.46
C PRO A 43 -20.04 8.25 -24.06
N PHE A 44 -20.54 9.21 -23.27
CA PHE A 44 -21.10 8.93 -21.95
C PHE A 44 -22.43 8.19 -22.09
N ASP A 45 -22.53 7.05 -21.46
CA ASP A 45 -23.77 6.29 -21.35
C ASP A 45 -24.26 6.21 -19.89
N ALA A 46 -25.22 7.03 -19.54
CA ALA A 46 -25.82 7.04 -18.21
C ALA A 46 -26.51 5.71 -17.85
N THR A 47 -26.90 4.90 -18.83
CA THR A 47 -27.55 3.62 -18.56
C THR A 47 -26.59 2.56 -17.99
N SER A 48 -25.28 2.77 -18.08
CA SER A 48 -24.29 1.91 -17.43
C SER A 48 -24.24 2.08 -15.91
N ILE A 49 -24.81 3.15 -15.36
CA ILE A 49 -24.88 3.42 -13.93
C ILE A 49 -26.10 2.71 -13.34
N THR A 50 -25.91 1.95 -12.27
CA THR A 50 -26.98 1.27 -11.52
C THR A 50 -27.38 2.00 -10.26
N ARG A 51 -26.43 2.68 -9.59
CA ARG A 51 -26.66 3.37 -8.34
C ARG A 51 -25.71 4.56 -8.21
N ILE A 52 -26.22 5.65 -7.60
CA ILE A 52 -25.41 6.76 -7.08
C ILE A 52 -25.82 6.97 -5.62
N ALA A 53 -24.83 7.03 -4.72
CA ALA A 53 -25.02 7.41 -3.32
C ALA A 53 -24.11 8.60 -2.98
N GLU A 54 -24.64 9.50 -2.16
CA GLU A 54 -23.92 10.70 -1.71
C GLU A 54 -23.69 10.61 -0.20
N TYR A 55 -22.49 10.99 0.22
CA TYR A 55 -22.09 11.09 1.63
C TYR A 55 -21.67 12.54 1.90
N PRO A 56 -22.64 13.44 2.20
CA PRO A 56 -22.40 14.89 2.19
C PRO A 56 -21.45 15.37 3.28
N LYS A 57 -21.42 14.73 4.46
CA LYS A 57 -20.51 15.14 5.54
C LYS A 57 -19.04 14.91 5.18
N MET A 58 -18.77 13.90 4.34
CA MET A 58 -17.45 13.61 3.84
C MET A 58 -17.17 14.24 2.47
N ASN A 59 -18.19 14.79 1.81
CA ASN A 59 -18.13 15.19 0.41
C ASN A 59 -17.63 14.03 -0.47
N VAL A 60 -18.26 12.85 -0.34
CA VAL A 60 -17.93 11.64 -1.09
C VAL A 60 -19.15 11.20 -1.90
N ARG A 61 -18.91 10.79 -3.13
CA ARG A 61 -19.89 10.19 -4.02
C ARG A 61 -19.48 8.77 -4.40
N GLU A 62 -20.40 7.83 -4.28
CA GLU A 62 -20.25 6.45 -4.71
C GLU A 62 -21.11 6.16 -5.92
N ILE A 63 -20.53 5.57 -6.96
CA ILE A 63 -21.20 5.18 -8.20
C ILE A 63 -20.96 3.70 -8.44
N GLU A 64 -22.04 2.95 -8.72
CA GLU A 64 -21.98 1.56 -9.10
C GLU A 64 -22.34 1.40 -10.57
N LEU A 65 -21.55 0.60 -11.31
CA LEU A 65 -21.78 0.32 -12.72
C LEU A 65 -22.39 -1.08 -12.92
N LYS A 66 -23.09 -1.27 -14.05
CA LYS A 66 -23.72 -2.55 -14.42
C LYS A 66 -22.72 -3.72 -14.51
N ASN A 67 -21.46 -3.44 -14.83
CA ASN A 67 -20.41 -4.44 -14.93
C ASN A 67 -19.74 -4.77 -13.59
N GLY A 68 -20.26 -4.24 -12.47
CA GLY A 68 -19.76 -4.52 -11.13
C GLY A 68 -18.60 -3.63 -10.68
N ILE A 69 -18.19 -2.66 -11.49
CA ILE A 69 -17.22 -1.64 -11.07
C ILE A 69 -17.88 -0.66 -10.11
N ARG A 70 -17.12 -0.29 -9.08
CA ARG A 70 -17.49 0.70 -8.07
C ARG A 70 -16.52 1.88 -8.15
N LEU A 71 -17.05 3.09 -8.26
CA LEU A 71 -16.28 4.32 -8.30
C LEU A 71 -16.59 5.17 -7.07
N ILE A 72 -15.56 5.58 -6.35
CA ILE A 72 -15.63 6.48 -5.19
C ILE A 72 -14.94 7.77 -5.56
N LEU A 73 -15.65 8.88 -5.51
CA LEU A 73 -15.13 10.22 -5.78
C LEU A 73 -15.07 11.04 -4.50
N LYS A 74 -13.91 11.57 -4.19
CA LYS A 74 -13.68 12.50 -3.08
C LYS A 74 -13.05 13.79 -3.62
N PRO A 75 -13.87 14.79 -3.98
CA PRO A 75 -13.36 16.12 -4.29
C PRO A 75 -12.73 16.77 -3.05
N THR A 76 -11.54 17.36 -3.22
CA THR A 76 -10.81 18.14 -2.21
C THR A 76 -10.66 19.58 -2.65
N GLN A 77 -10.04 20.43 -1.81
CA GLN A 77 -9.79 21.83 -2.12
C GLN A 77 -8.27 22.16 -2.11
N GLU A 78 -7.43 21.15 -2.32
CA GLU A 78 -6.01 21.39 -2.47
C GLU A 78 -5.72 22.36 -3.62
N ALA A 79 -4.63 23.13 -3.48
CA ALA A 79 -4.20 24.02 -4.55
C ALA A 79 -3.72 23.28 -5.80
N ASP A 80 -3.22 22.04 -5.61
CA ASP A 80 -2.86 21.14 -6.70
C ASP A 80 -4.11 20.62 -7.40
N THR A 81 -4.12 20.70 -8.73
CA THR A 81 -5.21 20.22 -9.59
C THR A 81 -4.97 18.80 -10.11
N SER A 82 -4.22 18.00 -9.39
CA SER A 82 -4.02 16.58 -9.67
C SER A 82 -5.15 15.73 -9.11
N LEU A 83 -5.49 14.65 -9.82
CA LEU A 83 -6.29 13.56 -9.31
C LEU A 83 -5.39 12.40 -8.92
N PHE A 84 -5.70 11.78 -7.79
CA PHE A 84 -5.03 10.60 -7.25
C PHE A 84 -5.97 9.41 -7.29
N LEU A 85 -5.56 8.35 -7.96
CA LEU A 85 -6.35 7.14 -8.12
C LEU A 85 -5.69 5.96 -7.39
N THR A 86 -6.51 5.16 -6.73
CA THR A 86 -6.18 3.79 -6.35
C THR A 86 -7.35 2.90 -6.76
N SER A 87 -7.07 1.85 -7.51
CA SER A 87 -8.04 0.77 -7.72
C SER A 87 -7.62 -0.47 -6.96
N PHE A 88 -8.61 -1.25 -6.56
CA PHE A 88 -8.38 -2.57 -5.98
C PHE A 88 -9.53 -3.51 -6.32
N ALA A 89 -9.17 -4.74 -6.59
CA ALA A 89 -10.07 -5.87 -6.80
C ALA A 89 -9.70 -7.00 -5.83
N PRO A 90 -10.64 -7.89 -5.46
CA PRO A 90 -10.36 -9.04 -4.61
C PRO A 90 -9.28 -9.94 -5.23
N PHE A 91 -8.66 -10.72 -4.36
CA PHE A 91 -7.61 -11.69 -4.68
C PHE A 91 -6.26 -11.05 -4.99
N GLY A 92 -5.32 -11.30 -4.12
CA GLY A 92 -3.93 -10.88 -4.22
C GLY A 92 -2.99 -12.07 -4.13
N THR A 93 -1.78 -11.85 -3.67
CA THR A 93 -0.72 -12.88 -3.60
C THR A 93 -1.12 -14.12 -2.80
N SER A 94 -1.98 -13.98 -1.77
CA SER A 94 -2.46 -15.09 -0.95
C SER A 94 -3.36 -16.08 -1.71
N SER A 95 -3.96 -15.66 -2.82
CA SER A 95 -4.88 -16.48 -3.63
C SER A 95 -4.19 -17.22 -4.77
N LEU A 96 -2.91 -16.96 -5.02
CA LEU A 96 -2.19 -17.50 -6.17
C LEU A 96 -1.69 -18.94 -5.91
N SER A 97 -1.68 -19.75 -6.94
CA SER A 97 -1.04 -21.07 -6.92
C SER A 97 0.49 -20.95 -6.87
N ASP A 98 1.17 -22.07 -6.61
CA ASP A 98 2.65 -22.10 -6.61
C ASP A 98 3.22 -21.90 -8.03
N GLU A 99 2.44 -22.19 -9.06
CA GLU A 99 2.77 -21.95 -10.47
C GLU A 99 2.51 -20.50 -10.89
N GLU A 100 1.49 -19.84 -10.32
CA GLU A 100 1.13 -18.47 -10.66
C GLU A 100 1.99 -17.44 -9.93
N TYR A 101 2.41 -17.72 -8.70
CA TYR A 101 3.18 -16.77 -7.89
C TYR A 101 4.45 -16.25 -8.58
N PRO A 102 5.27 -17.08 -9.24
CA PRO A 102 6.45 -16.62 -9.97
C PRO A 102 6.15 -15.64 -11.10
N LEU A 103 4.95 -15.73 -11.71
CA LEU A 103 4.58 -14.87 -12.84
C LEU A 103 4.45 -13.40 -12.45
N LEU A 104 4.26 -13.09 -11.15
CA LEU A 104 4.18 -11.71 -10.63
C LEU A 104 5.44 -10.90 -10.95
N GLU A 105 6.61 -11.53 -10.86
CA GLU A 105 7.88 -10.84 -11.11
C GLU A 105 7.99 -10.33 -12.55
N GLY A 106 7.43 -11.08 -13.50
CA GLY A 106 7.39 -10.65 -14.90
C GLY A 106 6.30 -9.63 -15.20
N MET A 107 5.24 -9.57 -14.37
CA MET A 107 4.11 -8.65 -14.61
C MET A 107 4.48 -7.20 -14.38
N ALA A 108 5.41 -6.90 -13.48
CA ALA A 108 5.90 -5.54 -13.26
C ALA A 108 6.39 -4.91 -14.56
N GLY A 109 7.01 -5.70 -15.44
CA GLY A 109 7.48 -5.24 -16.73
C GLY A 109 6.39 -4.64 -17.64
N TYR A 110 5.15 -5.09 -17.53
CA TYR A 110 4.04 -4.48 -18.28
C TYR A 110 3.77 -3.03 -17.89
N MET A 111 4.07 -2.67 -16.65
CA MET A 111 3.90 -1.30 -16.17
C MET A 111 5.15 -0.46 -16.42
N ASP A 112 6.32 -1.00 -16.10
CA ASP A 112 7.57 -0.24 -16.10
C ASP A 112 8.18 -0.08 -17.49
N MET A 113 8.12 -1.12 -18.32
CA MET A 113 8.74 -1.16 -19.64
C MET A 113 7.72 -1.37 -20.78
N GLY A 114 6.54 -1.88 -20.46
CA GLY A 114 5.53 -2.24 -21.44
C GLY A 114 4.83 -1.03 -22.06
N GLY A 115 4.50 -1.18 -23.35
CA GLY A 115 3.66 -0.25 -24.10
C GLY A 115 2.16 -0.54 -23.98
N ILE A 116 1.40 0.09 -24.86
CA ILE A 116 -0.06 -0.10 -25.01
C ILE A 116 -0.45 0.08 -26.49
N ALA A 117 -1.42 -0.67 -26.98
CA ALA A 117 -2.06 -0.42 -28.27
C ALA A 117 -1.06 -0.08 -29.40
N LYS A 118 0.04 -0.83 -29.50
CA LYS A 118 1.16 -0.64 -30.46
C LYS A 118 2.03 0.60 -30.21
N VAL A 119 1.86 1.31 -29.10
CA VAL A 119 2.76 2.37 -28.65
C VAL A 119 3.88 1.74 -27.83
N GLU A 120 5.11 1.90 -28.27
CA GLU A 120 6.27 1.34 -27.56
C GLU A 120 6.40 1.89 -26.14
N GLY A 121 6.84 1.06 -25.21
CA GLY A 121 6.95 1.40 -23.78
C GLY A 121 7.80 2.65 -23.54
N LYS A 122 8.92 2.81 -24.25
CA LYS A 122 9.75 4.01 -24.12
C LYS A 122 9.01 5.29 -24.56
N ILE A 123 8.34 5.26 -25.70
CA ILE A 123 7.56 6.41 -26.19
C ILE A 123 6.43 6.73 -25.22
N LEU A 124 5.76 5.70 -24.69
CA LEU A 124 4.72 5.87 -23.70
C LEU A 124 5.28 6.49 -22.41
N SER A 125 6.40 6.00 -21.90
CA SER A 125 7.04 6.52 -20.70
C SER A 125 7.45 7.99 -20.84
N ASP A 126 8.06 8.35 -21.96
CA ASP A 126 8.47 9.73 -22.25
C ASP A 126 7.23 10.65 -22.32
N TYR A 127 6.14 10.19 -22.99
CA TYR A 127 4.86 10.91 -23.04
C TYR A 127 4.24 11.10 -21.65
N LEU A 128 4.15 10.04 -20.85
CA LEU A 128 3.56 10.09 -19.51
C LEU A 128 4.35 11.02 -18.58
N SER A 129 5.68 10.99 -18.66
CA SER A 129 6.56 11.90 -17.93
C SER A 129 6.29 13.36 -18.29
N GLN A 130 6.18 13.66 -19.59
CA GLN A 130 5.91 15.01 -20.08
C GLN A 130 4.52 15.54 -19.67
N LYS A 131 3.52 14.64 -19.54
CA LYS A 131 2.15 14.96 -19.10
C LYS A 131 1.94 14.85 -17.60
N GLU A 132 2.98 14.58 -16.83
CA GLU A 132 2.91 14.37 -15.37
C GLU A 132 1.91 13.28 -14.96
N ILE A 133 1.77 12.24 -15.78
CA ILE A 133 0.92 11.08 -15.54
C ILE A 133 1.79 9.95 -14.99
N SER A 134 1.39 9.37 -13.87
CA SER A 134 2.02 8.17 -13.34
C SER A 134 0.99 7.06 -13.13
N LEU A 135 1.38 5.83 -13.41
CA LEU A 135 0.56 4.64 -13.18
C LEU A 135 1.46 3.47 -12.80
N THR A 136 1.15 2.83 -11.69
CA THR A 136 1.84 1.63 -11.20
C THR A 136 0.85 0.53 -10.91
N MET A 137 1.29 -0.72 -11.05
CA MET A 137 0.53 -1.89 -10.62
C MET A 137 0.65 -2.04 -9.10
N ALA A 138 -0.47 -2.30 -8.43
CA ALA A 138 -0.51 -2.63 -7.02
C ALA A 138 -0.88 -4.11 -6.86
N MET A 139 0.00 -4.88 -6.22
CA MET A 139 -0.26 -6.26 -5.85
C MET A 139 0.00 -6.40 -4.36
N GLU A 140 -1.06 -6.66 -3.62
CA GLU A 140 -1.04 -6.82 -2.18
C GLU A 140 -1.43 -8.26 -1.78
N ASN A 141 -1.45 -8.53 -0.51
CA ASN A 141 -1.76 -9.87 -0.02
C ASN A 141 -3.15 -10.36 -0.46
N HIS A 142 -4.17 -9.50 -0.37
CA HIS A 142 -5.57 -9.84 -0.67
C HIS A 142 -6.17 -9.07 -1.83
N TRP A 143 -5.43 -8.11 -2.39
CA TRP A 143 -5.94 -7.18 -3.38
C TRP A 143 -4.94 -6.99 -4.52
N HIS A 144 -5.47 -6.73 -5.70
CA HIS A 144 -4.68 -6.27 -6.85
C HIS A 144 -5.36 -5.09 -7.52
N GLY A 145 -4.59 -4.26 -8.22
CA GLY A 145 -5.13 -3.10 -8.92
C GLY A 145 -4.05 -2.15 -9.40
N PHE A 146 -4.37 -0.87 -9.45
CA PHE A 146 -3.48 0.18 -9.93
C PHE A 146 -3.44 1.35 -8.95
N MET A 147 -2.30 2.02 -8.92
CA MET A 147 -2.13 3.31 -8.25
C MET A 147 -1.56 4.31 -9.26
N GLY A 148 -2.05 5.53 -9.23
CA GLY A 148 -1.53 6.54 -10.13
C GLY A 148 -2.04 7.94 -9.83
N MET A 149 -1.49 8.88 -10.56
CA MET A 149 -1.89 10.28 -10.54
C MET A 149 -1.83 10.89 -11.93
N ALA A 150 -2.63 11.92 -12.14
CA ALA A 150 -2.62 12.71 -13.36
C ALA A 150 -3.15 14.12 -13.08
N PRO A 151 -2.78 15.13 -13.86
CA PRO A 151 -3.49 16.41 -13.86
C PRO A 151 -4.98 16.19 -14.20
N VAL A 152 -5.88 16.95 -13.58
CA VAL A 152 -7.33 16.85 -13.84
C VAL A 152 -7.66 17.08 -15.32
N THR A 153 -6.89 17.92 -16.00
CA THR A 153 -7.03 18.17 -17.45
C THR A 153 -6.71 16.94 -18.30
N GLY A 154 -5.88 16.03 -17.82
CA GLY A 154 -5.50 14.76 -18.44
C GLY A 154 -6.33 13.56 -17.99
N ALA A 155 -7.44 13.76 -17.27
CA ALA A 155 -8.22 12.67 -16.69
C ALA A 155 -8.71 11.63 -17.72
N THR A 156 -9.15 12.06 -18.88
CA THR A 156 -9.60 11.13 -19.96
C THR A 156 -8.44 10.28 -20.47
N GLU A 157 -7.28 10.90 -20.72
CA GLU A 157 -6.06 10.20 -21.16
C GLU A 157 -5.61 9.19 -20.10
N PHE A 158 -5.68 9.56 -18.82
CA PHE A 158 -5.33 8.69 -17.70
C PHE A 158 -6.29 7.48 -17.59
N PHE A 159 -7.59 7.69 -17.76
CA PHE A 159 -8.54 6.57 -17.73
C PHE A 159 -8.38 5.66 -18.95
N ASN A 160 -8.11 6.21 -20.13
CA ASN A 160 -7.77 5.41 -21.31
C ASN A 160 -6.46 4.66 -21.11
N LEU A 161 -5.44 5.25 -20.48
CA LEU A 161 -4.20 4.54 -20.14
C LEU A 161 -4.47 3.29 -19.29
N ILE A 162 -5.29 3.42 -18.24
CA ILE A 162 -5.66 2.27 -17.41
C ILE A 162 -6.41 1.23 -18.24
N TYR A 163 -7.35 1.67 -19.08
CA TYR A 163 -8.10 0.78 -19.95
C TYR A 163 -7.17 0.02 -20.92
N GLU A 164 -6.27 0.70 -21.60
CA GLU A 164 -5.32 0.07 -22.52
C GLU A 164 -4.33 -0.84 -21.81
N LYS A 165 -3.85 -0.47 -20.62
CA LYS A 165 -3.02 -1.35 -19.78
C LYS A 165 -3.75 -2.62 -19.37
N ILE A 166 -5.08 -2.60 -19.26
CA ILE A 166 -5.89 -3.80 -18.95
C ILE A 166 -6.12 -4.66 -20.21
N PHE A 167 -6.51 -4.04 -21.32
CA PHE A 167 -7.07 -4.76 -22.46
C PHE A 167 -6.12 -4.91 -23.66
N ASP A 168 -5.16 -4.01 -23.84
CA ASP A 168 -4.15 -4.07 -24.91
C ASP A 168 -2.74 -3.73 -24.40
N PRO A 169 -2.27 -4.37 -23.31
CA PRO A 169 -0.92 -4.17 -22.82
C PRO A 169 0.07 -4.85 -23.77
N GLU A 170 1.21 -4.22 -23.99
CA GLU A 170 2.30 -4.75 -24.80
C GLU A 170 3.59 -4.85 -24.01
N LEU A 171 4.20 -6.03 -23.96
CA LEU A 171 5.55 -6.23 -23.47
C LEU A 171 6.34 -7.00 -24.54
N ARG A 172 7.34 -6.35 -25.11
CA ARG A 172 8.15 -6.97 -26.16
C ARG A 172 9.06 -8.04 -25.57
N ARG A 173 9.34 -9.05 -26.39
CA ARG A 173 10.19 -10.18 -25.99
C ARG A 173 11.58 -9.71 -25.49
N ASN A 174 12.17 -8.71 -26.13
CA ASN A 174 13.47 -8.19 -25.72
C ASN A 174 13.40 -7.51 -24.35
N ASP A 175 12.36 -6.72 -24.11
CA ASP A 175 12.14 -6.04 -22.83
C ASP A 175 11.91 -7.07 -21.71
N PHE A 176 11.12 -8.11 -21.99
CA PHE A 176 10.96 -9.24 -21.06
C PHE A 176 12.26 -9.97 -20.76
N GLU A 177 13.09 -10.26 -21.79
CA GLU A 177 14.39 -10.92 -21.58
C GLU A 177 15.33 -10.04 -20.74
N GLU A 178 15.30 -8.73 -20.89
CA GLU A 178 16.06 -7.80 -20.06
C GLU A 178 15.64 -7.89 -18.59
N ILE A 179 14.32 -7.90 -18.32
CA ILE A 179 13.76 -8.10 -16.98
C ILE A 179 14.23 -9.43 -16.40
N ARG A 180 14.04 -10.53 -17.15
CA ARG A 180 14.41 -11.88 -16.70
C ARG A 180 15.91 -11.99 -16.41
N GLN A 181 16.76 -11.42 -17.27
CA GLN A 181 18.20 -11.37 -17.02
C GLN A 181 18.56 -10.49 -15.81
N GLY A 182 17.82 -9.43 -15.56
CA GLY A 182 17.95 -8.63 -14.35
C GLY A 182 17.71 -9.46 -13.09
N LEU A 183 16.56 -10.14 -13.03
CA LEU A 183 16.19 -11.01 -11.91
C LEU A 183 17.25 -12.11 -11.66
N LEU A 184 17.70 -12.80 -12.71
CA LEU A 184 18.73 -13.83 -12.62
C LEU A 184 20.08 -13.28 -12.17
N ARG A 185 20.47 -12.12 -12.68
CA ARG A 185 21.73 -11.46 -12.32
C ARG A 185 21.75 -11.06 -10.85
N ASP A 186 20.61 -10.63 -10.29
CA ASP A 186 20.51 -10.15 -8.92
C ASP A 186 20.17 -11.27 -7.92
N TYR A 187 19.83 -12.46 -8.44
CA TYR A 187 19.55 -13.63 -7.63
C TYR A 187 20.77 -14.00 -6.75
N GLY A 188 20.53 -14.11 -5.47
CA GLY A 188 21.54 -14.48 -4.49
C GLY A 188 22.64 -13.43 -4.25
N LYS A 189 22.58 -12.26 -4.92
CA LYS A 189 23.51 -11.18 -4.64
C LYS A 189 23.00 -10.35 -3.46
N GLU A 190 23.79 -10.34 -2.43
CA GLU A 190 23.62 -9.44 -1.30
C GLU A 190 24.82 -8.49 -1.24
N THR A 191 24.55 -7.21 -1.21
CA THR A 191 25.59 -6.21 -0.98
C THR A 191 26.15 -6.36 0.44
N VAL A 192 27.37 -5.85 0.67
CA VAL A 192 27.96 -5.83 2.02
C VAL A 192 27.07 -5.05 2.97
N LEU A 193 26.47 -3.96 2.51
CA LEU A 193 25.54 -3.15 3.29
C LEU A 193 24.26 -3.93 3.68
N GLU A 194 23.67 -4.65 2.74
CA GLU A 194 22.49 -5.50 3.02
C GLU A 194 22.81 -6.61 4.01
N LYS A 195 23.99 -7.26 3.88
CA LYS A 195 24.46 -8.26 4.86
C LYS A 195 24.64 -7.67 6.25
N MET A 196 25.16 -6.45 6.36
CA MET A 196 25.29 -5.75 7.64
C MET A 196 23.92 -5.35 8.20
N LEU A 197 23.04 -4.78 7.37
CA LEU A 197 21.69 -4.40 7.77
C LEU A 197 20.85 -5.61 8.21
N LYS A 198 20.95 -6.75 7.53
CA LYS A 198 20.26 -7.98 7.93
C LYS A 198 20.67 -8.52 9.31
N ARG A 199 21.87 -8.15 9.79
CA ARG A 199 22.36 -8.52 11.13
C ARG A 199 21.97 -7.51 12.21
N ALA A 200 21.42 -6.37 11.83
CA ALA A 200 20.91 -5.41 12.80
C ALA A 200 19.77 -6.02 13.61
N PRO A 201 19.75 -5.87 14.94
CA PRO A 201 18.79 -6.56 15.83
C PRO A 201 17.33 -6.33 15.46
N ASP A 202 16.97 -5.10 15.07
CA ASP A 202 15.63 -4.72 14.61
C ASP A 202 15.24 -5.44 13.31
N ARG A 203 16.20 -5.64 12.40
CA ARG A 203 15.97 -6.37 11.15
C ARG A 203 15.86 -7.87 11.34
N LEU A 204 16.63 -8.44 12.26
CA LEU A 204 16.50 -9.85 12.62
C LEU A 204 15.12 -10.12 13.23
N LEU A 205 14.68 -9.26 14.13
CA LEU A 205 13.38 -9.34 14.75
C LEU A 205 12.26 -9.21 13.71
N SER A 206 12.29 -8.19 12.88
CA SER A 206 11.31 -8.00 11.79
C SER A 206 11.29 -9.18 10.81
N ALA A 207 12.46 -9.68 10.40
CA ALA A 207 12.53 -10.82 9.50
C ALA A 207 11.93 -12.10 10.11
N ARG A 208 12.13 -12.30 11.42
CA ARG A 208 11.53 -13.42 12.12
C ARG A 208 10.02 -13.26 12.27
N MET A 209 9.54 -12.06 12.53
CA MET A 209 8.12 -11.74 12.53
C MET A 209 7.48 -12.02 11.18
N ASP A 210 8.10 -11.54 10.08
CA ASP A 210 7.64 -11.80 8.72
C ASP A 210 7.62 -13.31 8.43
N GLU A 211 8.60 -14.06 8.89
CA GLU A 211 8.64 -15.51 8.74
C GLU A 211 7.49 -16.20 9.51
N LEU A 212 7.25 -15.81 10.76
CA LEU A 212 6.15 -16.35 11.58
C LEU A 212 4.79 -15.98 10.97
N MET A 213 4.63 -14.74 10.55
CA MET A 213 3.42 -14.26 9.88
C MET A 213 3.28 -14.85 8.49
N GLY A 214 4.38 -14.94 7.74
CA GLY A 214 4.37 -15.52 6.40
C GLY A 214 4.09 -17.04 6.41
N ALA A 215 4.45 -17.75 7.49
CA ALA A 215 4.02 -19.13 7.67
C ALA A 215 2.52 -19.23 7.93
N ALA A 216 1.94 -18.19 8.55
CA ALA A 216 0.52 -18.05 8.79
C ALA A 216 -0.23 -17.47 7.57
N LEU A 217 0.43 -16.64 6.75
CA LEU A 217 -0.10 -16.08 5.51
C LEU A 217 0.51 -16.84 4.31
N PRO A 218 -0.16 -17.88 3.77
CA PRO A 218 0.41 -18.64 2.66
C PRO A 218 0.83 -17.70 1.53
N ARG A 219 2.09 -17.76 1.11
CA ARG A 219 2.67 -17.14 -0.08
C ARG A 219 3.07 -15.66 -0.03
N SER A 220 2.81 -14.92 1.03
CA SER A 220 3.09 -13.46 1.07
C SER A 220 4.58 -13.08 1.10
N SER A 221 5.50 -13.99 1.41
CA SER A 221 6.94 -13.70 1.57
C SER A 221 7.88 -14.69 0.88
N ARG A 222 7.38 -15.50 -0.06
CA ARG A 222 8.21 -16.51 -0.73
C ARG A 222 9.19 -15.86 -1.72
N LYS A 223 10.47 -16.11 -1.54
CA LYS A 223 11.47 -15.82 -2.57
C LYS A 223 11.39 -16.87 -3.67
N LEU A 224 11.49 -16.44 -4.92
CA LEU A 224 11.56 -17.35 -6.04
C LEU A 224 12.85 -18.17 -6.01
N SER A 225 12.75 -19.43 -6.39
CA SER A 225 13.92 -20.26 -6.69
C SER A 225 14.55 -19.87 -8.03
N LEU A 226 15.82 -20.26 -8.23
CA LEU A 226 16.49 -20.05 -9.51
C LEU A 226 15.73 -20.72 -10.66
N GLU A 227 15.24 -21.95 -10.45
CA GLU A 227 14.44 -22.70 -11.43
C GLU A 227 13.16 -21.99 -11.81
N GLN A 228 12.46 -21.38 -10.84
CA GLN A 228 11.26 -20.59 -11.11
C GLN A 228 11.56 -19.34 -11.95
N MET A 229 12.69 -18.64 -11.67
CA MET A 229 13.09 -17.48 -12.46
C MET A 229 13.53 -17.85 -13.88
N GLU A 230 14.27 -18.95 -14.03
CA GLU A 230 14.67 -19.48 -15.34
C GLU A 230 13.47 -19.93 -16.16
N GLY A 231 12.44 -20.47 -15.49
CA GLY A 231 11.20 -20.96 -16.11
C GLY A 231 10.21 -19.86 -16.52
N LEU A 232 10.44 -18.60 -16.16
CA LEU A 232 9.55 -17.50 -16.58
C LEU A 232 9.49 -17.39 -18.10
N ASN A 233 8.26 -17.28 -18.63
CA ASN A 233 8.03 -17.05 -20.05
C ASN A 233 6.94 -16.02 -20.29
N LEU A 234 7.08 -15.27 -21.37
CA LEU A 234 6.21 -14.14 -21.68
C LEU A 234 4.75 -14.55 -21.92
N ASP A 235 4.51 -15.69 -22.57
CA ASP A 235 3.14 -16.10 -22.92
C ASP A 235 2.33 -16.47 -21.66
N SER A 236 2.97 -17.15 -20.69
CA SER A 236 2.34 -17.45 -19.39
C SER A 236 2.07 -16.19 -18.58
N ILE A 237 3.01 -15.24 -18.60
CA ILE A 237 2.83 -13.94 -17.91
C ILE A 237 1.69 -13.15 -18.55
N ALA A 238 1.60 -13.11 -19.89
CA ALA A 238 0.53 -12.43 -20.61
C ALA A 238 -0.85 -13.07 -20.31
N ALA A 239 -0.94 -14.38 -20.34
CA ALA A 239 -2.17 -15.10 -20.02
C ALA A 239 -2.61 -14.86 -18.56
N PHE A 240 -1.66 -14.86 -17.64
CA PHE A 240 -1.91 -14.60 -16.22
C PHE A 240 -2.36 -13.16 -15.98
N TYR A 241 -1.69 -12.19 -16.61
CA TYR A 241 -2.06 -10.78 -16.54
C TYR A 241 -3.50 -10.58 -17.02
N GLN A 242 -3.87 -11.11 -18.18
CA GLN A 242 -5.22 -11.04 -18.71
C GLN A 242 -6.24 -11.69 -17.77
N LYS A 243 -5.94 -12.89 -17.25
CA LYS A 243 -6.81 -13.60 -16.29
C LYS A 243 -7.11 -12.73 -15.06
N LEU A 244 -6.13 -11.99 -14.56
CA LEU A 244 -6.24 -11.21 -13.34
C LEU A 244 -6.97 -9.87 -13.56
N TYR A 245 -6.60 -9.12 -14.59
CA TYR A 245 -7.01 -7.71 -14.74
C TYR A 245 -8.23 -7.47 -15.64
N THR A 246 -8.61 -8.40 -16.54
CA THR A 246 -9.71 -8.14 -17.47
C THR A 246 -11.11 -8.33 -16.87
N ARG A 247 -11.21 -8.66 -15.59
CA ARG A 247 -12.48 -8.86 -14.89
C ARG A 247 -12.87 -7.59 -14.13
N PRO A 248 -13.97 -6.92 -14.51
CA PRO A 248 -14.38 -5.67 -13.87
C PRO A 248 -15.07 -5.87 -12.52
N GLU A 249 -15.70 -7.03 -12.28
CA GLU A 249 -16.52 -7.28 -11.10
C GLU A 249 -15.73 -7.21 -9.80
N GLY A 250 -16.24 -6.46 -8.86
CA GLY A 250 -15.63 -6.27 -7.55
C GLY A 250 -14.47 -5.27 -7.54
N THR A 251 -14.12 -4.69 -8.72
CA THR A 251 -13.10 -3.65 -8.77
C THR A 251 -13.66 -2.34 -8.25
N THR A 252 -12.99 -1.78 -7.25
CA THR A 252 -13.29 -0.45 -6.71
C THR A 252 -12.21 0.53 -7.10
N TYR A 253 -12.61 1.68 -7.63
CA TYR A 253 -11.74 2.81 -7.94
C TYR A 253 -12.02 3.93 -6.96
N VAL A 254 -10.99 4.42 -6.27
CA VAL A 254 -11.06 5.57 -5.37
C VAL A 254 -10.25 6.71 -6.00
N ILE A 255 -10.91 7.83 -6.26
CA ILE A 255 -10.31 9.01 -6.87
C ILE A 255 -10.49 10.20 -5.94
N CYS A 256 -9.38 10.80 -5.53
CA CYS A 256 -9.34 11.99 -4.69
C CYS A 256 -8.59 13.11 -5.41
N GLY A 257 -8.98 14.37 -5.22
CA GLY A 257 -8.32 15.51 -5.86
C GLY A 257 -9.19 16.75 -5.96
N ASN A 258 -8.60 17.83 -6.42
CA ASN A 258 -9.36 19.08 -6.66
C ASN A 258 -9.98 19.06 -8.06
N PHE A 259 -11.17 18.50 -8.18
CA PHE A 259 -11.87 18.33 -9.45
C PHE A 259 -13.39 18.51 -9.31
N ASN A 260 -14.05 18.73 -10.44
CA ASN A 260 -15.51 18.67 -10.52
C ASN A 260 -15.97 17.20 -10.59
N PRO A 261 -16.75 16.69 -9.59
CA PRO A 261 -17.12 15.29 -9.53
C PRO A 261 -18.00 14.82 -10.67
N ASP A 262 -18.85 15.69 -11.24
CA ASP A 262 -19.70 15.32 -12.39
C ASP A 262 -18.86 15.14 -13.66
N SER A 263 -17.83 15.99 -13.84
CA SER A 263 -16.92 15.89 -14.97
C SER A 263 -16.11 14.60 -14.91
N VAL A 264 -15.47 14.33 -13.79
CA VAL A 264 -14.64 13.11 -13.59
C VAL A 264 -15.51 11.86 -13.68
N MET A 265 -16.71 11.85 -13.07
CA MET A 265 -17.66 10.75 -13.20
C MET A 265 -18.00 10.45 -14.67
N ARG A 266 -18.34 11.48 -15.46
CA ARG A 266 -18.69 11.30 -16.89
C ARG A 266 -17.52 10.72 -17.67
N GLN A 267 -16.32 11.24 -17.49
CA GLN A 267 -15.11 10.74 -18.16
C GLN A 267 -14.82 9.30 -17.78
N PHE A 268 -14.86 8.97 -16.48
CA PHE A 268 -14.66 7.61 -15.98
C PHE A 268 -15.70 6.64 -16.56
N VAL A 269 -16.97 6.97 -16.46
CA VAL A 269 -18.06 6.12 -16.95
C VAL A 269 -18.00 5.93 -18.47
N SER A 270 -17.61 6.96 -19.24
CA SER A 270 -17.41 6.84 -20.69
C SER A 270 -16.37 5.77 -21.05
N VAL A 271 -15.31 5.63 -20.24
CA VAL A 271 -14.25 4.65 -20.48
C VAL A 271 -14.61 3.28 -19.90
N PHE A 272 -14.97 3.21 -18.61
CA PHE A 272 -15.13 1.96 -17.89
C PHE A 272 -16.54 1.37 -17.98
N GLY A 273 -17.56 2.18 -18.25
CA GLY A 273 -18.94 1.72 -18.40
C GLY A 273 -19.18 0.83 -19.63
N ARG A 274 -18.26 0.89 -20.62
CA ARG A 274 -18.30 0.08 -21.85
C ARG A 274 -17.70 -1.34 -21.66
N ILE A 275 -16.99 -1.58 -20.54
CA ILE A 275 -16.42 -2.89 -20.25
C ILE A 275 -17.58 -3.86 -20.01
N PRO A 276 -17.65 -4.99 -20.73
CA PRO A 276 -18.70 -5.97 -20.50
C PRO A 276 -18.56 -6.60 -19.11
N ALA A 277 -19.68 -6.94 -18.49
CA ALA A 277 -19.66 -7.75 -17.27
C ALA A 277 -19.05 -9.13 -17.60
N SER A 278 -18.32 -9.73 -16.66
CA SER A 278 -17.80 -11.07 -16.83
C SER A 278 -18.93 -12.10 -16.89
N SER A 279 -18.78 -13.09 -17.70
CA SER A 279 -19.76 -14.18 -17.84
C SER A 279 -19.51 -15.33 -16.86
N SER A 280 -18.37 -15.32 -16.16
CA SER A 280 -17.95 -16.41 -15.28
C SER A 280 -17.51 -15.88 -13.93
N PRO A 281 -17.82 -16.57 -12.82
CA PRO A 281 -17.31 -16.21 -11.52
C PRO A 281 -15.77 -16.29 -11.49
N SER A 282 -15.15 -15.62 -10.53
CA SER A 282 -13.70 -15.72 -10.34
C SER A 282 -13.31 -17.14 -9.96
N GLU A 283 -12.22 -17.64 -10.54
CA GLU A 283 -11.62 -18.93 -10.18
C GLU A 283 -10.78 -18.85 -8.89
N TYR A 284 -10.45 -17.65 -8.46
CA TYR A 284 -9.66 -17.46 -7.24
C TYR A 284 -10.53 -17.60 -6.00
N ALA A 285 -9.95 -18.19 -4.97
CA ALA A 285 -10.52 -18.25 -3.63
C ALA A 285 -9.42 -17.97 -2.61
N TYR A 286 -9.79 -17.34 -1.51
CA TYR A 286 -8.87 -17.18 -0.41
C TYR A 286 -8.63 -18.52 0.26
N PRO A 287 -7.36 -18.94 0.47
CA PRO A 287 -7.07 -20.16 1.20
C PRO A 287 -7.53 -20.01 2.66
N PRO A 288 -7.90 -21.12 3.30
CA PRO A 288 -8.16 -21.09 4.75
C PRO A 288 -6.91 -20.61 5.49
N PHE A 289 -7.13 -19.79 6.50
CA PHE A 289 -6.09 -19.24 7.33
C PHE A 289 -6.35 -19.55 8.80
N GLU A 290 -5.34 -20.04 9.50
CA GLU A 290 -5.40 -20.29 10.93
C GLU A 290 -4.32 -19.47 11.65
N LEU A 291 -4.74 -18.72 12.66
CA LEU A 291 -3.81 -17.99 13.52
C LEU A 291 -2.88 -18.96 14.26
N PRO A 292 -1.61 -18.57 14.48
CA PRO A 292 -0.71 -19.34 15.34
C PRO A 292 -1.31 -19.54 16.74
N THR A 293 -1.47 -20.79 17.15
CA THR A 293 -2.01 -21.13 18.49
C THR A 293 -0.93 -21.39 19.51
N ALA A 294 0.29 -21.68 19.07
CA ALA A 294 1.42 -21.93 19.93
C ALA A 294 2.02 -20.61 20.47
N LYS A 295 2.44 -20.65 21.73
CA LYS A 295 3.24 -19.58 22.31
C LYS A 295 4.70 -19.74 21.86
N TYR A 296 5.22 -18.76 21.15
CA TYR A 296 6.63 -18.70 20.77
C TYR A 296 7.36 -17.70 21.67
N VAL A 297 8.55 -18.10 22.11
CA VAL A 297 9.51 -17.21 22.81
C VAL A 297 10.86 -17.50 22.21
N GLU A 298 11.41 -16.55 21.48
CA GLU A 298 12.71 -16.66 20.85
C GLU A 298 13.57 -15.46 21.22
N GLY A 299 14.87 -15.67 21.28
CA GLY A 299 15.86 -14.62 21.54
C GLY A 299 17.00 -14.71 20.54
N PHE A 300 17.41 -13.57 20.03
CA PHE A 300 18.55 -13.44 19.11
C PHE A 300 19.67 -12.68 19.80
N PRO A 301 20.92 -13.20 19.76
CA PRO A 301 22.06 -12.46 20.29
C PRO A 301 22.27 -11.20 19.46
N ASN A 302 22.64 -10.11 20.10
CA ASN A 302 23.08 -8.88 19.46
C ASN A 302 24.42 -8.44 20.09
N ASP A 303 25.12 -7.53 19.41
CA ASP A 303 26.42 -7.03 19.86
C ASP A 303 26.31 -5.99 20.99
N ASN A 304 25.09 -5.64 21.40
CA ASN A 304 24.85 -4.73 22.53
C ASN A 304 24.62 -5.52 23.82
N GLU A 305 25.63 -5.60 24.66
CA GLU A 305 25.59 -6.37 25.91
C GLU A 305 24.63 -5.79 26.98
N THR A 306 24.13 -4.58 26.81
CA THR A 306 23.35 -3.89 27.83
C THR A 306 21.88 -3.72 27.50
N GLN A 307 21.49 -3.83 26.23
CA GLN A 307 20.12 -3.57 25.78
C GLN A 307 19.51 -4.75 25.05
N THR A 308 18.24 -4.99 25.31
CA THR A 308 17.36 -5.89 24.57
C THR A 308 16.31 -5.09 23.81
N LEU A 309 16.16 -5.35 22.50
CA LEU A 309 14.93 -5.07 21.77
C LEU A 309 13.96 -6.21 22.00
N PHE A 310 12.74 -5.90 22.35
CA PHE A 310 11.70 -6.91 22.53
C PHE A 310 10.45 -6.57 21.71
N ASP A 311 9.75 -7.62 21.37
CA ASP A 311 8.52 -7.58 20.60
C ASP A 311 7.53 -8.62 21.12
N TYR A 312 6.29 -8.18 21.38
CA TYR A 312 5.21 -9.05 21.82
C TYR A 312 4.04 -8.94 20.85
N LEU A 313 3.73 -10.06 20.20
CA LEU A 313 2.62 -10.16 19.26
C LEU A 313 1.41 -10.86 19.90
N PHE A 314 0.25 -10.25 19.76
CA PHE A 314 -1.03 -10.79 20.22
C PHE A 314 -2.03 -10.82 19.09
N PHE A 315 -2.45 -12.01 18.71
CA PHE A 315 -3.34 -12.23 17.57
C PHE A 315 -4.76 -12.53 18.02
N GLY A 316 -5.72 -12.21 17.16
CA GLY A 316 -7.11 -12.56 17.36
C GLY A 316 -7.95 -12.45 16.09
N HIS A 317 -9.17 -12.95 16.19
CA HIS A 317 -10.19 -12.74 15.16
C HIS A 317 -11.16 -11.64 15.57
N PHE A 318 -11.75 -10.98 14.57
CA PHE A 318 -12.82 -10.01 14.78
C PHE A 318 -13.83 -10.08 13.63
N GLU A 319 -15.07 -9.72 13.89
CA GLU A 319 -16.06 -9.54 12.83
C GLU A 319 -15.83 -8.21 12.12
N PRO A 320 -15.62 -8.20 10.79
CA PRO A 320 -15.40 -6.98 10.04
C PRO A 320 -16.55 -5.97 10.22
N GLY A 321 -16.20 -4.69 10.30
CA GLY A 321 -17.15 -3.59 10.43
C GLY A 321 -16.67 -2.49 11.36
N LEU A 322 -17.24 -1.30 11.21
CA LEU A 322 -16.78 -0.08 11.89
C LEU A 322 -16.74 -0.23 13.41
N LYS A 323 -17.75 -0.85 14.02
CA LYS A 323 -17.81 -1.03 15.49
C LYS A 323 -16.62 -1.83 16.02
N SER A 324 -16.33 -2.95 15.38
CA SER A 324 -15.21 -3.83 15.77
C SER A 324 -13.87 -3.14 15.55
N THR A 325 -13.69 -2.49 14.39
CA THR A 325 -12.47 -1.73 14.08
C THR A 325 -12.22 -0.60 15.07
N LEU A 326 -13.29 0.15 15.44
CA LEU A 326 -13.19 1.19 16.47
C LEU A 326 -12.85 0.62 17.83
N THR A 327 -13.40 -0.55 18.16
CA THR A 327 -13.09 -1.24 19.41
C THR A 327 -11.62 -1.62 19.46
N LEU A 328 -11.06 -2.21 18.40
CA LEU A 328 -9.64 -2.53 18.32
C LEU A 328 -8.75 -1.29 18.45
N LYS A 329 -9.09 -0.20 17.77
CA LYS A 329 -8.37 1.08 17.88
C LYS A 329 -8.39 1.65 19.30
N LEU A 330 -9.54 1.61 19.96
CA LEU A 330 -9.66 2.05 21.36
C LEU A 330 -8.90 1.12 22.32
N MET A 331 -8.94 -0.19 22.10
CA MET A 331 -8.13 -1.15 22.86
C MET A 331 -6.64 -0.85 22.75
N ARG A 332 -6.13 -0.61 21.54
CA ARG A 332 -4.75 -0.18 21.33
C ARG A 332 -4.40 1.05 22.18
N ASP A 333 -5.27 2.06 22.17
CA ASP A 333 -4.99 3.32 22.87
C ASP A 333 -5.06 3.15 24.40
N VAL A 334 -5.96 2.29 24.91
CA VAL A 334 -5.98 1.90 26.34
C VAL A 334 -4.70 1.16 26.71
N ILE A 335 -4.30 0.17 25.93
CA ILE A 335 -3.05 -0.58 26.18
C ILE A 335 -1.86 0.39 26.17
N ARG A 336 -1.79 1.27 25.17
CA ARG A 336 -0.75 2.30 25.08
C ARG A 336 -0.66 3.17 26.32
N SER A 337 -1.82 3.67 26.79
CA SER A 337 -1.90 4.48 28.01
C SER A 337 -1.31 3.74 29.21
N ARG A 338 -1.68 2.46 29.38
CA ARG A 338 -1.19 1.60 30.46
C ARG A 338 0.30 1.27 30.36
N LEU A 339 0.80 1.00 29.15
CA LEU A 339 2.23 0.76 28.91
C LEU A 339 3.07 1.99 29.28
N ILE A 340 2.65 3.17 28.86
CA ILE A 340 3.34 4.43 29.19
C ILE A 340 3.32 4.65 30.71
N SER A 341 2.15 4.64 31.33
CA SER A 341 1.98 4.90 32.74
C SER A 341 2.74 3.91 33.63
N VAL A 342 2.72 2.61 33.30
CA VAL A 342 3.34 1.58 34.12
C VAL A 342 4.82 1.42 33.80
N LEU A 343 5.17 1.12 32.55
CA LEU A 343 6.54 0.72 32.21
C LEU A 343 7.49 1.92 32.11
N ARG A 344 7.00 3.07 31.68
CA ARG A 344 7.83 4.27 31.50
C ARG A 344 7.80 5.16 32.72
N GLU A 345 6.62 5.62 33.14
CA GLU A 345 6.49 6.68 34.16
C GLU A 345 6.67 6.16 35.57
N ARG A 346 6.02 5.05 35.92
CA ARG A 346 6.09 4.52 37.28
C ARG A 346 7.34 3.71 37.54
N GLU A 347 7.69 2.80 36.66
CA GLU A 347 8.79 1.84 36.87
C GLU A 347 10.09 2.24 36.14
N SER A 348 10.03 3.17 35.19
CA SER A 348 11.17 3.63 34.40
C SER A 348 11.99 2.51 33.72
N LEU A 349 11.32 1.44 33.30
CA LEU A 349 11.94 0.25 32.71
C LEU A 349 12.23 0.40 31.23
N VAL A 350 11.45 1.23 30.51
CA VAL A 350 11.56 1.48 29.08
C VAL A 350 11.50 2.98 28.80
N TYR A 351 12.14 3.42 27.73
CA TYR A 351 12.10 4.84 27.33
C TYR A 351 10.83 5.17 26.52
N SER A 352 10.54 4.40 25.50
CA SER A 352 9.43 4.64 24.59
C SER A 352 8.75 3.31 24.22
N PRO A 353 7.78 2.85 25.04
CA PRO A 353 7.00 1.69 24.65
C PRO A 353 6.09 2.08 23.48
N TYR A 354 6.09 1.23 22.46
CA TYR A 354 5.27 1.40 21.27
C TYR A 354 4.27 0.26 21.16
N ILE A 355 3.08 0.57 20.66
CA ILE A 355 2.09 -0.43 20.27
C ILE A 355 1.50 -0.06 18.93
N SER A 356 1.55 -0.99 18.01
CA SER A 356 0.80 -0.93 16.75
C SER A 356 -0.41 -1.87 16.78
N LEU A 357 -1.36 -1.58 15.92
CA LEU A 357 -2.48 -2.45 15.59
C LEU A 357 -2.48 -2.64 14.09
N VAL A 358 -2.35 -3.89 13.68
CA VAL A 358 -2.56 -4.31 12.30
C VAL A 358 -3.81 -5.15 12.27
N TYR A 359 -4.68 -4.92 11.30
CA TYR A 359 -5.90 -5.69 11.12
C TYR A 359 -6.25 -5.79 9.65
N ASP A 360 -6.88 -6.89 9.30
CA ASP A 360 -7.34 -7.23 7.97
C ASP A 360 -8.77 -7.76 8.07
N GLY A 361 -9.74 -6.92 7.69
CA GLY A 361 -11.15 -7.26 7.80
C GLY A 361 -11.56 -8.32 6.79
N ILE A 362 -11.01 -8.25 5.58
CA ILE A 362 -11.32 -9.17 4.48
C ILE A 362 -10.01 -9.75 3.96
N PRO A 363 -9.87 -11.09 3.84
CA PRO A 363 -10.94 -12.08 3.91
C PRO A 363 -11.20 -12.70 5.29
N TRP A 364 -10.29 -12.59 6.26
CA TRP A 364 -10.28 -13.49 7.42
C TRP A 364 -10.72 -12.86 8.74
N GLY A 365 -10.90 -11.54 8.80
CA GLY A 365 -11.26 -10.87 10.05
C GLY A 365 -10.22 -11.10 11.15
N ILE A 366 -8.95 -10.82 10.87
CA ILE A 366 -7.83 -11.01 11.80
C ILE A 366 -7.24 -9.68 12.23
N PHE A 367 -6.67 -9.66 13.42
CA PHE A 367 -5.86 -8.56 13.92
C PHE A 367 -4.67 -9.05 14.72
N TYR A 368 -3.66 -8.21 14.86
CA TYR A 368 -2.65 -8.37 15.88
C TYR A 368 -2.23 -7.03 16.47
N PHE A 369 -1.89 -7.06 17.75
CA PHE A 369 -1.17 -6.00 18.44
C PHE A 369 0.30 -6.37 18.48
N ASP A 370 1.15 -5.44 18.14
CA ASP A 370 2.59 -5.51 18.22
C ASP A 370 3.06 -4.50 19.27
N ILE A 371 3.59 -4.97 20.39
CA ILE A 371 4.11 -4.16 21.49
C ILE A 371 5.62 -4.31 21.51
N ASN A 372 6.33 -3.22 21.28
CA ASN A 372 7.77 -3.25 21.23
C ASN A 372 8.42 -2.07 21.97
N ALA A 373 9.64 -2.29 22.42
CA ALA A 373 10.53 -1.27 22.98
C ALA A 373 11.97 -1.79 23.08
N SER A 374 12.86 -0.91 23.48
CA SER A 374 14.19 -1.27 23.97
C SER A 374 14.27 -1.06 25.49
N ALA A 375 14.98 -1.95 26.18
CA ALA A 375 15.18 -1.90 27.60
C ALA A 375 16.57 -2.42 28.00
N ASP A 376 17.04 -2.05 29.18
CA ASP A 376 18.21 -2.69 29.80
C ASP A 376 17.91 -4.18 30.03
N ASN A 377 18.85 -5.06 29.72
CA ASN A 377 18.73 -6.50 29.85
C ASN A 377 18.24 -6.93 31.24
N ARG A 378 18.65 -6.20 32.27
CA ARG A 378 18.26 -6.47 33.68
C ARG A 378 16.77 -6.22 33.93
N ASN A 379 16.12 -5.39 33.11
CA ASN A 379 14.72 -5.03 33.27
C ASN A 379 13.77 -6.02 32.62
N MET A 380 14.25 -6.85 31.70
CA MET A 380 13.40 -7.76 30.91
C MET A 380 12.48 -8.67 31.75
N PRO A 381 12.95 -9.32 32.84
CA PRO A 381 12.05 -10.14 33.67
C PRO A 381 10.92 -9.33 34.30
N GLY A 382 11.20 -8.08 34.72
CA GLY A 382 10.20 -7.18 35.30
C GLY A 382 9.19 -6.72 34.24
N ILE A 383 9.66 -6.40 33.04
CA ILE A 383 8.81 -6.00 31.89
C ILE A 383 7.84 -7.11 31.53
N ASP A 384 8.31 -8.36 31.41
CA ASP A 384 7.46 -9.51 31.08
C ASP A 384 6.33 -9.71 32.11
N VAL A 385 6.63 -9.60 33.38
CA VAL A 385 5.64 -9.71 34.47
C VAL A 385 4.62 -8.57 34.39
N LEU A 386 5.07 -7.34 34.27
CA LEU A 386 4.19 -6.16 34.24
C LEU A 386 3.32 -6.13 32.98
N LEU A 387 3.88 -6.48 31.85
CA LEU A 387 3.11 -6.56 30.60
C LEU A 387 1.97 -7.58 30.70
N LYS A 388 2.27 -8.77 31.24
CA LYS A 388 1.26 -9.79 31.49
C LYS A 388 0.20 -9.33 32.49
N ASP A 389 0.58 -8.64 33.55
CA ASP A 389 -0.35 -8.08 34.56
C ASP A 389 -1.27 -7.02 33.90
N ILE A 390 -0.73 -6.10 33.09
CA ILE A 390 -1.52 -5.10 32.34
C ILE A 390 -2.58 -5.80 31.48
N LEU A 391 -2.17 -6.78 30.67
CA LEU A 391 -3.07 -7.48 29.76
C LEU A 391 -4.11 -8.33 30.50
N GLN A 392 -3.72 -9.02 31.60
CA GLN A 392 -4.66 -9.79 32.42
C GLN A 392 -5.68 -8.92 33.12
N LYS A 393 -5.28 -7.74 33.60
CA LYS A 393 -6.22 -6.76 34.18
C LYS A 393 -7.22 -6.29 33.13
N LEU A 394 -6.79 -5.97 31.93
CA LEU A 394 -7.69 -5.57 30.84
C LEU A 394 -8.67 -6.68 30.41
N GLN A 395 -8.33 -7.95 30.65
CA GLN A 395 -9.25 -9.08 30.39
C GLN A 395 -10.30 -9.28 31.50
N ARG A 396 -10.04 -8.82 32.73
CA ARG A 396 -10.85 -9.13 33.90
C ARG A 396 -11.58 -7.93 34.50
N GLU A 397 -11.05 -6.76 34.29
CA GLU A 397 -11.53 -5.52 34.88
C GLU A 397 -12.07 -4.60 33.77
N GLU A 398 -13.11 -3.86 34.08
CA GLU A 398 -13.57 -2.80 33.18
C GLU A 398 -12.55 -1.67 33.14
N VAL A 399 -12.43 -1.04 31.97
CA VAL A 399 -11.62 0.16 31.82
C VAL A 399 -12.26 1.30 32.60
N ASP A 400 -11.45 2.04 33.37
CA ASP A 400 -11.91 3.19 34.09
C ASP A 400 -12.66 4.16 33.18
N LEU A 401 -13.80 4.67 33.65
CA LEU A 401 -14.69 5.50 32.85
C LEU A 401 -14.03 6.81 32.42
N GLU A 402 -13.24 7.42 33.29
CA GLU A 402 -12.54 8.69 33.00
C GLU A 402 -11.43 8.47 31.98
N GLU A 403 -10.64 7.37 32.13
CA GLU A 403 -9.64 6.95 31.15
C GLU A 403 -10.29 6.75 29.77
N LEU A 404 -11.35 5.95 29.72
CA LEU A 404 -12.07 5.66 28.47
C LEU A 404 -12.66 6.93 27.82
N GLN A 405 -13.22 7.84 28.61
CA GLN A 405 -13.76 9.10 28.08
C GLN A 405 -12.65 9.99 27.52
N THR A 406 -11.48 10.02 28.17
CA THR A 406 -10.31 10.79 27.72
C THR A 406 -9.82 10.26 26.37
N ILE A 407 -9.66 8.95 26.25
CA ILE A 407 -9.25 8.30 25.00
C ILE A 407 -10.28 8.55 23.89
N LYS A 408 -11.57 8.36 24.17
CA LYS A 408 -12.65 8.67 23.22
C LYS A 408 -12.65 10.12 22.76
N ARG A 409 -12.35 11.07 23.66
CA ARG A 409 -12.25 12.49 23.31
C ARG A 409 -11.08 12.73 22.35
N SER A 410 -9.91 12.18 22.64
CA SER A 410 -8.72 12.29 21.78
C SER A 410 -9.00 11.68 20.39
N PHE A 411 -9.65 10.51 20.35
CA PHE A 411 -10.03 9.87 19.12
C PHE A 411 -11.00 10.69 18.28
N ARG A 412 -12.00 11.33 18.92
CA ARG A 412 -12.95 12.22 18.23
C ARG A 412 -12.30 13.48 17.68
N ILE A 413 -11.32 14.03 18.40
CA ILE A 413 -10.54 15.18 17.92
C ILE A 413 -9.74 14.76 16.69
N ALA A 414 -8.96 13.69 16.78
CA ALA A 414 -8.16 13.18 15.66
C ALA A 414 -9.03 12.83 14.43
N LYS A 415 -10.20 12.22 14.64
CA LYS A 415 -11.15 11.97 13.54
C LYS A 415 -11.67 13.26 12.92
N ARG A 416 -12.00 14.26 13.74
CA ARG A 416 -12.47 15.56 13.22
C ARG A 416 -11.37 16.26 12.41
N GLU A 417 -10.14 16.21 12.88
CA GLU A 417 -8.98 16.76 12.15
C GLU A 417 -8.79 16.01 10.84
N ALA A 418 -8.85 14.68 10.84
CA ALA A 418 -8.75 13.87 9.63
C ALA A 418 -9.89 14.12 8.62
N LEU A 419 -11.12 14.40 9.09
CA LEU A 419 -12.25 14.76 8.22
C LEU A 419 -12.12 16.17 7.63
N ASN A 420 -11.44 17.08 8.34
CA ASN A 420 -11.12 18.42 7.87
C ASN A 420 -9.83 18.46 7.04
N GLU A 421 -9.12 17.35 6.94
CA GLU A 421 -7.93 17.22 6.09
C GLU A 421 -8.32 17.47 4.63
N GLU A 422 -7.58 18.35 3.97
CA GLU A 422 -7.79 18.65 2.55
C GLU A 422 -6.87 17.82 1.65
N ALA A 423 -5.87 17.15 2.24
CA ALA A 423 -4.90 16.38 1.48
C ALA A 423 -5.53 15.15 0.80
N SER A 424 -5.52 15.16 -0.51
CA SER A 424 -6.08 14.11 -1.35
C SER A 424 -5.46 12.74 -1.10
N ALA A 425 -4.15 12.70 -0.84
CA ALA A 425 -3.44 11.46 -0.52
C ALA A 425 -3.91 10.83 0.79
N THR A 426 -4.18 11.64 1.82
CA THR A 426 -4.71 11.20 3.11
C THR A 426 -6.12 10.64 2.96
N TRP A 427 -7.00 11.34 2.24
CA TRP A 427 -8.34 10.85 1.96
C TRP A 427 -8.34 9.56 1.16
N ARG A 428 -7.51 9.47 0.13
CA ARG A 428 -7.36 8.25 -0.67
C ARG A 428 -6.98 7.06 0.22
N SER A 429 -5.96 7.20 1.05
CA SER A 429 -5.52 6.13 1.97
C SER A 429 -6.62 5.75 2.97
N THR A 430 -7.34 6.72 3.50
CA THR A 430 -8.44 6.51 4.44
C THR A 430 -9.58 5.72 3.80
N LEU A 431 -10.06 6.16 2.62
CA LEU A 431 -11.17 5.50 1.92
C LEU A 431 -10.80 4.08 1.45
N VAL A 432 -9.59 3.92 0.89
CA VAL A 432 -9.09 2.60 0.47
C VAL A 432 -8.99 1.65 1.66
N GLY A 433 -8.39 2.09 2.78
CA GLY A 433 -8.28 1.27 3.99
C GLY A 433 -9.64 0.86 4.56
N LEU A 434 -10.57 1.80 4.62
CA LEU A 434 -11.93 1.57 5.09
C LEU A 434 -12.65 0.49 4.24
N LEU A 435 -12.61 0.66 2.92
CA LEU A 435 -13.31 -0.24 1.99
C LEU A 435 -12.68 -1.63 1.94
N LYS A 436 -11.34 -1.73 1.96
CA LYS A 436 -10.63 -3.02 2.02
C LYS A 436 -10.91 -3.79 3.31
N ASN A 437 -11.21 -3.11 4.40
CA ASN A 437 -11.60 -3.73 5.66
C ASN A 437 -13.10 -4.05 5.77
N GLY A 438 -13.88 -3.87 4.69
CA GLY A 438 -15.31 -4.14 4.69
C GLY A 438 -16.14 -3.15 5.49
N GLU A 439 -15.60 -1.97 5.78
CA GLU A 439 -16.33 -0.92 6.48
C GLU A 439 -17.26 -0.16 5.51
N SER A 440 -18.42 0.26 5.99
CA SER A 440 -19.40 1.01 5.22
C SER A 440 -19.07 2.51 5.22
N LEU A 441 -19.16 3.15 4.06
CA LEU A 441 -19.08 4.61 3.95
C LEU A 441 -20.19 5.31 4.77
N ALA A 442 -21.40 4.72 4.79
CA ALA A 442 -22.53 5.25 5.56
C ALA A 442 -22.27 5.22 7.07
N ASP A 443 -21.65 4.16 7.57
CA ASP A 443 -21.32 4.06 9.01
C ASP A 443 -20.17 4.97 9.39
N PHE A 444 -19.23 5.20 8.44
CA PHE A 444 -18.10 6.07 8.67
C PHE A 444 -18.50 7.55 8.68
N GLU A 445 -19.50 7.96 7.90
CA GLU A 445 -20.05 9.31 7.86
C GLU A 445 -20.69 9.74 9.19
#